data_577ad355c8c6bc74988bed1531bc0c22
#
_entry.id   577ad355c8c6bc74988bed1531bc0c22
#
_cell.length_a   1.000
_cell.length_b   1.000
_cell.length_c   1.000
_cell.angle_alpha   90.00
_cell.angle_beta   90.00
_cell.angle_gamma   90.00
#
_symmetry.space_group_name_H-M   'P 1'
#
loop_
_entity.id
_entity.type
_entity.pdbx_description
1 polymer ?
#
loop_
_entity_poly.entity_id
_entity_poly.type
_entity_poly.pdbx_seq_one_letter_code
_entity_poly.pdbx_strand_id
1 'polypeptide(L)'
;MAAILHANARTTPKVRAEIQAAPPTVTNAALARRYGITKATVAKWRRRNHVEDGSHRPHKLHTTLTEAQEAVVVAVRELLLLSLDDLLVVAREFLNPNLSRSALDRCLRRHGVSNLKAMLREQEGEATGSKPFKSVKDYEPGFVHVDIKYLPQMADENSRGYLFVAIDRATRWVYLEIRKDKSARSARAFLNKLLQAAPFKVQKVLTDNDKAFTDRFSAAGERKPTGTHPFDRLCRDHAIEHRLIKPRRPQTNGMVERFNGRIAEILQTTRFDSSKDLRQTLLNYRDAYNHHIPQKALGHITPIQALKQWQEKRPEIFVKKVYNHAGLDFRRMSGRPVPAG
;
A
#
# COMPACT_ATOMS: atom_id res chain seq x y z
N MET A 1 10.57 35.91 -19.99
CA MET A 1 9.52 36.46 -19.07
C MET A 1 10.12 37.65 -18.33
N ALA A 2 9.44 38.76 -18.30
CA ALA A 2 9.90 39.93 -17.53
C ALA A 2 9.85 39.61 -16.03
N ALA A 3 10.97 39.74 -15.32
CA ALA A 3 11.03 39.52 -13.89
C ALA A 3 10.22 40.60 -13.17
N ILE A 4 9.21 40.20 -12.40
CA ILE A 4 8.48 41.10 -11.52
C ILE A 4 9.37 41.36 -10.30
N LEU A 5 9.87 42.61 -10.19
CA LEU A 5 10.70 43.03 -9.07
C LEU A 5 9.82 43.35 -7.86
N HIS A 6 10.33 43.03 -6.66
CA HIS A 6 9.68 43.46 -5.42
C HIS A 6 9.61 44.98 -5.34
N ALA A 7 8.51 45.54 -4.83
CA ALA A 7 8.31 47.02 -4.75
C ALA A 7 9.48 47.79 -4.06
N ASN A 8 10.17 47.15 -3.12
CA ASN A 8 11.32 47.70 -2.41
C ASN A 8 12.68 47.32 -3.03
N ALA A 9 12.72 46.78 -4.26
CA ALA A 9 13.97 46.43 -4.91
C ALA A 9 14.75 47.68 -5.28
N ARG A 10 15.90 47.91 -4.66
CA ARG A 10 16.79 49.07 -4.92
C ARG A 10 17.74 48.82 -6.10
N THR A 11 17.86 47.62 -6.59
CA THR A 11 18.69 47.27 -7.74
C THR A 11 17.86 46.50 -8.76
N THR A 12 17.77 47.04 -9.97
CA THR A 12 17.19 46.36 -11.13
C THR A 12 18.27 45.59 -11.88
N PRO A 13 17.92 44.58 -12.73
CA PRO A 13 18.91 43.93 -13.61
C PRO A 13 19.75 44.96 -14.42
N LYS A 14 19.15 46.06 -14.89
CA LYS A 14 19.85 47.14 -15.59
C LYS A 14 20.92 47.80 -14.69
N VAL A 15 20.57 48.18 -13.48
CA VAL A 15 21.52 48.79 -12.51
C VAL A 15 22.64 47.80 -12.16
N ARG A 16 22.33 46.54 -12.03
CA ARG A 16 23.31 45.47 -11.77
C ARG A 16 24.29 45.29 -12.93
N ALA A 17 23.81 45.31 -14.17
CA ALA A 17 24.63 45.27 -15.36
C ALA A 17 25.55 46.51 -15.44
N GLU A 18 25.04 47.71 -15.16
CA GLU A 18 25.84 48.92 -15.14
C GLU A 18 26.94 48.89 -14.06
N ILE A 19 26.65 48.28 -12.88
CA ILE A 19 27.65 48.09 -11.82
C ILE A 19 28.75 47.12 -12.27
N GLN A 20 28.37 46.05 -12.98
CA GLN A 20 29.33 45.04 -13.49
C GLN A 20 30.20 45.62 -14.64
N ALA A 21 29.61 46.42 -15.53
CA ALA A 21 30.30 47.06 -16.64
C ALA A 21 31.14 48.25 -16.24
N ALA A 22 30.98 48.77 -14.99
CA ALA A 22 31.71 49.97 -14.54
C ALA A 22 33.23 49.70 -14.46
N PRO A 23 34.06 50.58 -15.06
CA PRO A 23 35.49 50.39 -15.10
C PRO A 23 36.10 50.40 -13.67
N PRO A 24 37.25 49.72 -13.47
CA PRO A 24 37.93 49.66 -12.18
C PRO A 24 38.28 51.01 -11.54
N THR A 25 38.42 52.03 -12.34
CA THR A 25 38.69 53.40 -11.92
C THR A 25 37.52 54.03 -11.14
N VAL A 26 36.30 53.57 -11.37
CA VAL A 26 35.12 54.04 -10.63
C VAL A 26 35.01 53.30 -9.31
N THR A 27 35.13 54.03 -8.19
CA THR A 27 35.09 53.39 -6.87
C THR A 27 33.72 52.86 -6.48
N ASN A 28 33.69 51.83 -5.62
CA ASN A 28 32.43 51.31 -5.08
C ASN A 28 31.63 52.40 -4.32
N ALA A 29 32.34 53.39 -3.73
CA ALA A 29 31.70 54.51 -3.04
C ALA A 29 30.96 55.47 -4.00
N ALA A 30 31.52 55.70 -5.19
CA ALA A 30 30.89 56.50 -6.22
C ALA A 30 29.62 55.85 -6.78
N LEU A 31 29.70 54.57 -7.11
CA LEU A 31 28.53 53.77 -7.55
C LEU A 31 27.45 53.64 -6.46
N ALA A 32 27.86 53.48 -5.22
CA ALA A 32 26.93 53.40 -4.10
C ALA A 32 26.11 54.69 -3.95
N ARG A 33 26.79 55.86 -4.06
CA ARG A 33 26.13 57.17 -4.05
C ARG A 33 25.21 57.35 -5.27
N ARG A 34 25.71 57.00 -6.48
CA ARG A 34 24.94 57.13 -7.73
C ARG A 34 23.63 56.38 -7.72
N TYR A 35 23.60 55.17 -7.18
CA TYR A 35 22.41 54.31 -7.19
C TYR A 35 21.67 54.26 -5.85
N GLY A 36 22.05 55.01 -4.85
CA GLY A 36 21.40 55.02 -3.52
C GLY A 36 21.48 53.70 -2.77
N ILE A 37 22.56 52.94 -2.93
CA ILE A 37 22.77 51.61 -2.34
C ILE A 37 24.05 51.60 -1.50
N THR A 38 24.24 50.48 -0.74
CA THR A 38 25.45 50.34 0.09
C THR A 38 26.68 49.95 -0.73
N LYS A 39 27.89 50.30 -0.27
CA LYS A 39 29.15 49.84 -0.85
C LYS A 39 29.24 48.31 -0.90
N ALA A 40 28.70 47.62 0.11
CA ALA A 40 28.66 46.15 0.15
C ALA A 40 27.78 45.59 -0.98
N THR A 41 26.65 46.23 -1.30
CA THR A 41 25.79 45.84 -2.42
C THR A 41 26.50 46.00 -3.75
N VAL A 42 27.23 47.08 -3.96
CA VAL A 42 28.05 47.29 -5.16
C VAL A 42 29.14 46.23 -5.27
N ALA A 43 29.90 45.98 -4.22
CA ALA A 43 30.94 44.97 -4.19
C ALA A 43 30.36 43.52 -4.46
N LYS A 44 29.16 43.23 -3.95
CA LYS A 44 28.45 41.98 -4.24
C LYS A 44 28.16 41.85 -5.73
N TRP A 45 27.62 42.87 -6.37
CA TRP A 45 27.28 42.82 -7.79
C TRP A 45 28.49 42.82 -8.71
N ARG A 46 29.57 43.53 -8.36
CA ARG A 46 30.82 43.43 -9.12
C ARG A 46 31.48 42.05 -9.13
N ARG A 47 31.30 41.29 -8.07
CA ARG A 47 31.83 39.91 -7.97
C ARG A 47 30.99 38.85 -8.71
N ARG A 48 29.74 39.18 -9.04
CA ARG A 48 28.86 38.26 -9.76
C ARG A 48 29.05 38.39 -11.27
N ASN A 49 28.91 37.27 -11.96
CA ASN A 49 28.94 37.19 -13.43
C ASN A 49 27.55 37.19 -14.08
N HIS A 50 26.48 37.38 -13.28
CA HIS A 50 25.08 37.40 -13.74
C HIS A 50 24.32 38.49 -12.97
N VAL A 51 23.22 38.99 -13.56
CA VAL A 51 22.38 40.04 -13.01
C VAL A 51 21.13 39.58 -12.29
N GLU A 52 20.80 38.31 -12.42
CA GLU A 52 19.64 37.68 -11.79
C GLU A 52 19.84 37.44 -10.29
N ASP A 53 18.73 37.39 -9.56
CA ASP A 53 18.77 36.95 -8.17
C ASP A 53 19.03 35.47 -8.06
N GLY A 54 19.90 35.07 -7.16
CA GLY A 54 20.12 33.66 -6.86
C GLY A 54 18.87 33.00 -6.24
N SER A 55 18.75 31.71 -6.39
CA SER A 55 17.69 30.94 -5.73
C SER A 55 17.72 31.14 -4.21
N HIS A 56 16.57 31.44 -3.62
CA HIS A 56 16.38 31.49 -2.17
C HIS A 56 16.15 30.15 -1.54
N ARG A 57 16.11 29.06 -2.35
CA ARG A 57 15.93 27.71 -1.84
C ARG A 57 17.21 27.21 -1.17
N PRO A 58 17.14 26.65 0.02
CA PRO A 58 18.29 26.05 0.67
C PRO A 58 18.85 24.90 -0.19
N HIS A 59 20.19 24.80 -0.28
CA HIS A 59 20.86 23.73 -1.02
C HIS A 59 20.67 22.36 -0.37
N LYS A 60 20.51 22.31 0.95
CA LYS A 60 20.14 21.11 1.71
C LYS A 60 18.79 21.34 2.39
N LEU A 61 17.83 20.50 2.09
CA LEU A 61 16.55 20.47 2.78
C LEU A 61 16.68 19.57 4.00
N HIS A 62 16.45 20.11 5.19
CA HIS A 62 16.27 19.28 6.37
C HIS A 62 14.87 18.69 6.33
N THR A 63 14.79 17.38 6.15
CA THR A 63 13.54 16.63 6.12
C THR A 63 13.31 15.91 7.44
N THR A 64 12.06 15.67 7.81
CA THR A 64 11.69 14.95 9.03
C THR A 64 11.99 13.46 8.92
N LEU A 65 12.05 12.94 7.70
CA LEU A 65 12.40 11.56 7.38
C LEU A 65 13.84 11.50 6.86
N THR A 66 14.57 10.45 7.18
CA THR A 66 15.85 10.11 6.55
C THR A 66 15.62 9.62 5.12
N GLU A 67 16.64 9.60 4.28
CA GLU A 67 16.55 9.08 2.90
C GLU A 67 16.02 7.64 2.85
N ALA A 68 16.48 6.78 3.76
CA ALA A 68 15.99 5.42 3.87
C ALA A 68 14.49 5.37 4.25
N GLN A 69 14.05 6.20 5.19
CA GLN A 69 12.64 6.29 5.56
C GLN A 69 11.78 6.87 4.42
N GLU A 70 12.28 7.85 3.66
CA GLU A 70 11.59 8.36 2.48
C GLU A 70 11.42 7.28 1.41
N ALA A 71 12.46 6.48 1.15
CA ALA A 71 12.39 5.36 0.21
C ALA A 71 11.33 4.34 0.63
N VAL A 72 11.25 3.99 1.92
CA VAL A 72 10.21 3.09 2.45
C VAL A 72 8.82 3.70 2.28
N VAL A 73 8.64 4.98 2.59
CA VAL A 73 7.35 5.68 2.42
C VAL A 73 6.90 5.68 0.96
N VAL A 74 7.83 5.96 0.03
CA VAL A 74 7.56 5.95 -1.41
C VAL A 74 7.18 4.54 -1.87
N ALA A 75 7.96 3.53 -1.51
CA ALA A 75 7.65 2.14 -1.84
C ALA A 75 6.27 1.72 -1.30
N VAL A 76 5.96 2.01 -0.04
CA VAL A 76 4.64 1.72 0.56
C VAL A 76 3.52 2.48 -0.17
N ARG A 77 3.76 3.72 -0.61
CA ARG A 77 2.80 4.51 -1.38
C ARG A 77 2.50 3.88 -2.75
N GLU A 78 3.53 3.50 -3.48
CA GLU A 78 3.42 2.86 -4.79
C GLU A 78 2.80 1.46 -4.68
N LEU A 79 3.25 0.69 -3.70
CA LEU A 79 2.82 -0.68 -3.44
C LEU A 79 1.36 -0.78 -3.02
N LEU A 80 0.96 0.00 -2.06
CA LEU A 80 -0.34 -0.15 -1.42
C LEU A 80 -1.37 0.88 -1.88
N LEU A 81 -0.96 1.88 -2.68
CA LEU A 81 -1.81 2.99 -3.15
C LEU A 81 -2.67 3.58 -2.01
N LEU A 82 -2.07 3.67 -0.84
CA LEU A 82 -2.74 4.21 0.35
C LEU A 82 -3.05 5.69 0.14
N SER A 83 -4.14 6.17 0.72
CA SER A 83 -4.37 7.61 0.83
C SER A 83 -3.26 8.28 1.65
N LEU A 84 -3.14 9.61 1.56
CA LEU A 84 -2.15 10.34 2.37
C LEU A 84 -2.33 10.08 3.87
N ASP A 85 -3.59 10.02 4.32
CA ASP A 85 -3.92 9.87 5.73
C ASP A 85 -3.67 8.42 6.22
N ASP A 86 -3.98 7.42 5.40
CA ASP A 86 -3.68 6.02 5.70
C ASP A 86 -2.17 5.76 5.72
N LEU A 87 -1.44 6.35 4.76
CA LEU A 87 0.02 6.27 4.72
C LEU A 87 0.66 6.96 5.94
N LEU A 88 0.07 8.07 6.41
CA LEU A 88 0.54 8.76 7.60
C LEU A 88 0.42 7.87 8.85
N VAL A 89 -0.68 7.13 8.98
CA VAL A 89 -0.86 6.17 10.10
C VAL A 89 0.24 5.12 10.06
N VAL A 90 0.45 4.48 8.91
CA VAL A 90 1.51 3.47 8.73
C VAL A 90 2.91 4.06 9.00
N ALA A 91 3.19 5.26 8.45
CA ALA A 91 4.49 5.88 8.62
C ALA A 91 4.76 6.31 10.08
N ARG A 92 3.74 6.71 10.83
CA ARG A 92 3.87 7.01 12.27
C ARG A 92 4.11 5.78 13.11
N GLU A 93 3.44 4.68 12.79
CA GLU A 93 3.56 3.43 13.53
C GLU A 93 4.95 2.79 13.33
N PHE A 94 5.47 2.78 12.11
CA PHE A 94 6.66 1.99 11.78
C PHE A 94 7.95 2.78 11.52
N LEU A 95 7.85 4.08 11.25
CA LEU A 95 9.02 4.88 10.85
C LEU A 95 9.31 6.05 11.78
N ASN A 96 8.31 6.93 12.00
CA ASN A 96 8.50 8.14 12.80
C ASN A 96 7.17 8.61 13.42
N PRO A 97 6.95 8.38 14.72
CA PRO A 97 5.69 8.76 15.40
C PRO A 97 5.37 10.25 15.34
N ASN A 98 6.40 11.09 15.18
CA ASN A 98 6.24 12.56 15.12
C ASN A 98 6.07 13.09 13.69
N LEU A 99 5.90 12.22 12.69
CA LEU A 99 5.75 12.65 11.30
C LEU A 99 4.45 13.46 11.13
N SER A 100 4.59 14.70 10.63
CA SER A 100 3.42 15.52 10.32
C SER A 100 2.84 15.18 8.94
N ARG A 101 1.52 15.38 8.77
CA ARG A 101 0.84 15.21 7.50
C ARG A 101 1.47 16.05 6.37
N SER A 102 1.85 17.30 6.70
CA SER A 102 2.49 18.20 5.72
C SER A 102 3.91 17.77 5.35
N ALA A 103 4.66 17.17 6.27
CA ALA A 103 5.99 16.62 5.98
C ALA A 103 5.89 15.42 5.04
N LEU A 104 4.93 14.52 5.29
CA LEU A 104 4.64 13.39 4.41
C LEU A 104 4.20 13.85 3.01
N ASP A 105 3.27 14.80 2.90
CA ASP A 105 2.82 15.33 1.60
C ASP A 105 3.98 15.95 0.80
N ARG A 106 4.85 16.72 1.46
CA ARG A 106 6.06 17.26 0.82
C ARG A 106 7.03 16.17 0.36
N CYS A 107 7.20 15.11 1.15
CA CYS A 107 7.99 13.95 0.75
C CYS A 107 7.41 13.31 -0.53
N LEU A 108 6.14 12.98 -0.56
CA LEU A 108 5.48 12.38 -1.73
C LEU A 108 5.55 13.28 -2.97
N ARG A 109 5.46 14.61 -2.81
CA ARG A 109 5.63 15.57 -3.92
C ARG A 109 7.05 15.59 -4.46
N ARG A 110 8.07 15.53 -3.61
CA ARG A 110 9.47 15.47 -4.06
C ARG A 110 9.75 14.24 -4.90
N HIS A 111 9.13 13.11 -4.54
CA HIS A 111 9.30 11.84 -5.24
C HIS A 111 8.27 11.60 -6.37
N GLY A 112 7.39 12.59 -6.67
CA GLY A 112 6.43 12.49 -7.78
C GLY A 112 5.22 11.59 -7.54
N VAL A 113 5.07 11.00 -6.35
CA VAL A 113 4.04 10.01 -5.99
C VAL A 113 2.88 10.60 -5.17
N SER A 114 2.70 11.92 -5.22
CA SER A 114 1.62 12.59 -4.46
C SER A 114 0.24 12.40 -5.07
N ASN A 115 0.13 12.27 -6.40
CA ASN A 115 -1.14 12.17 -7.11
C ASN A 115 -1.64 10.73 -7.18
N LEU A 116 -2.37 10.29 -6.15
CA LEU A 116 -2.94 8.95 -6.09
C LEU A 116 -3.86 8.61 -7.28
N LYS A 117 -4.60 9.60 -7.81
CA LYS A 117 -5.50 9.36 -8.94
C LYS A 117 -4.72 9.09 -10.24
N ALA A 118 -3.58 9.74 -10.44
CA ALA A 118 -2.70 9.47 -11.57
C ALA A 118 -2.10 8.07 -11.47
N MET A 119 -1.54 7.73 -10.31
CA MET A 119 -0.96 6.41 -10.03
C MET A 119 -1.99 5.28 -10.21
N LEU A 120 -3.23 5.48 -9.77
CA LEU A 120 -4.32 4.52 -9.97
C LEU A 120 -4.69 4.36 -11.45
N ARG A 121 -4.66 5.45 -12.25
CA ARG A 121 -4.93 5.39 -13.69
C ARG A 121 -3.83 4.67 -14.46
N GLU A 122 -2.58 4.88 -14.09
CA GLU A 122 -1.43 4.18 -14.70
C GLU A 122 -1.50 2.67 -14.45
N GLN A 123 -1.98 2.24 -13.29
CA GLN A 123 -2.16 0.81 -12.98
C GLN A 123 -3.43 0.20 -13.58
N GLU A 124 -4.48 0.99 -13.78
CA GLU A 124 -5.75 0.49 -14.35
C GLU A 124 -5.69 0.35 -15.88
N GLY A 125 -4.64 0.82 -16.55
CA GLY A 125 -4.49 0.84 -18.01
C GLY A 125 -5.82 1.20 -18.67
N GLU A 126 -5.95 2.33 -19.32
CA GLU A 126 -7.12 2.89 -20.02
C GLU A 126 -8.39 2.01 -20.11
N ALA A 127 -9.01 1.72 -18.97
CA ALA A 127 -10.33 1.13 -18.93
C ALA A 127 -11.35 2.28 -18.97
N THR A 128 -11.85 2.52 -20.18
CA THR A 128 -12.92 3.45 -20.51
C THR A 128 -14.09 3.38 -19.54
N GLY A 129 -14.48 4.56 -19.01
CA GLY A 129 -15.81 4.84 -18.50
C GLY A 129 -16.11 4.27 -17.12
N SER A 130 -15.79 5.01 -16.07
CA SER A 130 -16.27 4.71 -14.73
C SER A 130 -17.79 4.95 -14.65
N LYS A 131 -18.56 3.87 -14.65
CA LYS A 131 -19.92 3.90 -14.13
C LYS A 131 -19.87 4.25 -12.65
N PRO A 132 -20.78 5.11 -12.12
CA PRO A 132 -20.79 5.46 -10.72
C PRO A 132 -20.85 4.19 -9.87
N PHE A 133 -19.97 4.12 -8.90
CA PHE A 133 -19.89 3.02 -7.94
C PHE A 133 -21.26 2.88 -7.25
N LYS A 134 -21.99 1.82 -7.56
CA LYS A 134 -23.18 1.47 -6.78
C LYS A 134 -22.75 1.30 -5.35
N SER A 135 -23.42 1.98 -4.42
CA SER A 135 -23.21 1.88 -2.98
C SER A 135 -22.95 0.42 -2.59
N VAL A 136 -21.89 0.19 -1.83
CA VAL A 136 -21.59 -1.11 -1.25
C VAL A 136 -22.83 -1.51 -0.45
N LYS A 137 -23.60 -2.51 -0.90
CA LYS A 137 -24.65 -3.12 -0.08
C LYS A 137 -23.97 -3.52 1.23
N ASP A 138 -24.57 -3.17 2.36
CA ASP A 138 -24.11 -3.60 3.67
C ASP A 138 -24.16 -5.13 3.75
N TYR A 139 -23.04 -5.74 3.42
CA TYR A 139 -22.85 -7.18 3.55
C TYR A 139 -22.43 -7.47 4.99
N GLU A 140 -23.08 -8.44 5.59
CA GLU A 140 -22.66 -8.98 6.88
C GLU A 140 -21.43 -9.86 6.73
N PRO A 141 -20.56 -10.01 7.77
CA PRO A 141 -19.47 -10.96 7.78
C PRO A 141 -19.92 -12.38 7.49
N GLY A 142 -19.07 -13.16 6.82
CA GLY A 142 -19.38 -14.56 6.48
C GLY A 142 -19.55 -14.85 5.00
N PHE A 143 -19.40 -13.84 4.13
CA PHE A 143 -19.26 -14.04 2.69
C PHE A 143 -17.79 -13.92 2.27
N VAL A 144 -17.13 -15.05 2.08
CA VAL A 144 -15.69 -15.15 1.86
C VAL A 144 -15.39 -15.45 0.39
N HIS A 145 -14.48 -14.67 -0.18
CA HIS A 145 -13.92 -14.93 -1.51
C HIS A 145 -12.61 -15.68 -1.34
N VAL A 146 -12.44 -16.77 -2.09
CA VAL A 146 -11.23 -17.61 -2.06
C VAL A 146 -10.58 -17.64 -3.43
N ASP A 147 -9.26 -17.55 -3.46
CA ASP A 147 -8.44 -17.59 -4.67
C ASP A 147 -7.11 -18.30 -4.40
N ILE A 148 -6.46 -18.76 -5.48
CA ILE A 148 -5.15 -19.42 -5.43
C ILE A 148 -4.17 -18.67 -6.30
N LYS A 149 -3.04 -18.25 -5.71
CA LYS A 149 -1.94 -17.61 -6.41
C LYS A 149 -0.72 -18.51 -6.47
N TYR A 150 -0.07 -18.53 -7.62
CA TYR A 150 1.23 -19.18 -7.77
C TYR A 150 2.31 -18.36 -7.06
N LEU A 151 3.14 -19.03 -6.27
CA LEU A 151 4.33 -18.43 -5.67
C LEU A 151 5.55 -18.66 -6.57
N PRO A 152 6.59 -17.82 -6.50
CA PRO A 152 7.87 -18.13 -7.09
C PRO A 152 8.43 -19.41 -6.47
N GLN A 153 9.16 -20.19 -7.25
CA GLN A 153 9.92 -21.33 -6.72
C GLN A 153 11.18 -20.81 -6.03
N MET A 154 11.34 -21.18 -4.77
CA MET A 154 12.53 -20.79 -4.01
C MET A 154 13.68 -21.75 -4.27
N ALA A 155 14.91 -21.28 -4.04
CA ALA A 155 16.12 -22.08 -4.30
C ALA A 155 16.23 -23.34 -3.41
N ASP A 156 15.57 -23.34 -2.26
CA ASP A 156 15.49 -24.45 -1.30
C ASP A 156 14.28 -25.37 -1.51
N GLU A 157 13.54 -25.18 -2.61
CA GLU A 157 12.33 -25.95 -2.92
C GLU A 157 12.46 -26.74 -4.23
N ASN A 158 11.96 -27.98 -4.23
CA ASN A 158 11.94 -28.85 -5.42
C ASN A 158 10.74 -28.54 -6.36
N SER A 159 9.74 -27.78 -5.88
CA SER A 159 8.55 -27.43 -6.63
C SER A 159 7.99 -26.10 -6.18
N ARG A 160 7.23 -25.47 -7.08
CA ARG A 160 6.52 -24.22 -6.81
C ARG A 160 5.46 -24.38 -5.72
N GLY A 161 5.40 -23.42 -4.80
CA GLY A 161 4.32 -23.31 -3.82
C GLY A 161 3.07 -22.60 -4.35
N TYR A 162 1.97 -22.73 -3.62
CA TYR A 162 0.67 -22.13 -3.92
C TYR A 162 0.16 -21.36 -2.70
N LEU A 163 -0.19 -20.11 -2.90
CA LEU A 163 -0.81 -19.29 -1.87
C LEU A 163 -2.33 -19.34 -2.01
N PHE A 164 -2.99 -19.92 -1.04
CA PHE A 164 -4.44 -19.87 -0.88
C PHE A 164 -4.80 -18.63 -0.05
N VAL A 165 -5.72 -17.82 -0.55
CA VAL A 165 -6.15 -16.57 0.08
C VAL A 165 -7.66 -16.58 0.23
N ALA A 166 -8.14 -16.20 1.40
CA ALA A 166 -9.55 -15.97 1.68
C ALA A 166 -9.75 -14.55 2.20
N ILE A 167 -10.73 -13.82 1.66
CA ILE A 167 -11.06 -12.45 2.08
C ILE A 167 -12.56 -12.35 2.36
N ASP A 168 -12.91 -11.93 3.56
CA ASP A 168 -14.30 -11.61 3.88
C ASP A 168 -14.76 -10.32 3.19
N ARG A 169 -15.93 -10.38 2.58
CA ARG A 169 -16.45 -9.28 1.77
C ARG A 169 -16.82 -8.05 2.59
N ALA A 170 -17.36 -8.24 3.78
CA ALA A 170 -17.83 -7.17 4.64
C ALA A 170 -16.68 -6.45 5.35
N THR A 171 -15.79 -7.21 5.95
CA THR A 171 -14.75 -6.71 6.86
C THR A 171 -13.38 -6.61 6.24
N ARG A 172 -13.20 -7.15 5.03
CA ARG A 172 -11.87 -7.27 4.36
C ARG A 172 -10.88 -8.11 5.15
N TRP A 173 -11.29 -8.81 6.17
CA TRP A 173 -10.44 -9.73 6.92
C TRP A 173 -9.86 -10.81 6.00
N VAL A 174 -8.56 -11.06 6.15
CA VAL A 174 -7.80 -11.97 5.30
C VAL A 174 -7.30 -13.15 6.10
N TYR A 175 -7.47 -14.34 5.54
CA TYR A 175 -6.77 -15.56 5.91
C TYR A 175 -5.95 -16.06 4.73
N LEU A 176 -4.73 -16.54 4.96
CA LEU A 176 -3.90 -17.13 3.92
C LEU A 176 -3.13 -18.34 4.42
N GLU A 177 -2.82 -19.25 3.48
CA GLU A 177 -2.02 -20.42 3.73
C GLU A 177 -1.19 -20.79 2.49
N ILE A 178 0.08 -21.19 2.70
CA ILE A 178 0.95 -21.71 1.64
C ILE A 178 0.85 -23.22 1.62
N ARG A 179 0.61 -23.76 0.43
CA ARG A 179 0.48 -25.19 0.15
C ARG A 179 1.46 -25.63 -0.93
N LYS A 180 1.83 -26.93 -0.90
CA LYS A 180 2.72 -27.53 -1.91
C LYS A 180 2.02 -27.80 -3.24
N ASP A 181 0.71 -27.94 -3.23
CA ASP A 181 -0.12 -28.21 -4.41
C ASP A 181 -1.46 -27.48 -4.34
N LYS A 182 -2.15 -27.39 -5.48
CA LYS A 182 -3.52 -26.87 -5.62
C LYS A 182 -4.54 -27.96 -5.93
N SER A 183 -4.38 -29.11 -5.31
CA SER A 183 -5.36 -30.22 -5.43
C SER A 183 -6.67 -29.90 -4.69
N ALA A 184 -7.73 -30.63 -5.05
CA ALA A 184 -9.00 -30.60 -4.34
C ALA A 184 -8.84 -30.94 -2.83
N ARG A 185 -7.88 -31.84 -2.49
CA ARG A 185 -7.52 -32.16 -1.10
C ARG A 185 -6.94 -30.95 -0.39
N SER A 186 -6.02 -30.24 -1.03
CA SER A 186 -5.41 -29.03 -0.48
C SER A 186 -6.43 -27.90 -0.32
N ALA A 187 -7.34 -27.71 -1.27
CA ALA A 187 -8.42 -26.73 -1.17
C ALA A 187 -9.40 -27.06 -0.03
N ARG A 188 -9.80 -28.33 0.10
CA ARG A 188 -10.63 -28.79 1.23
C ARG A 188 -9.95 -28.56 2.58
N ALA A 189 -8.67 -28.91 2.69
CA ALA A 189 -7.92 -28.71 3.94
C ALA A 189 -7.72 -27.23 4.28
N PHE A 190 -7.54 -26.37 3.27
CA PHE A 190 -7.52 -24.91 3.43
C PHE A 190 -8.86 -24.39 3.98
N LEU A 191 -9.99 -24.80 3.37
CA LEU A 191 -11.32 -24.39 3.84
C LEU A 191 -11.55 -24.81 5.30
N ASN A 192 -11.19 -26.04 5.67
CA ASN A 192 -11.33 -26.50 7.05
C ASN A 192 -10.56 -25.62 8.05
N LYS A 193 -9.32 -25.25 7.73
CA LYS A 193 -8.52 -24.35 8.57
C LYS A 193 -9.04 -22.92 8.55
N LEU A 194 -9.56 -22.45 7.42
CA LEU A 194 -10.23 -21.15 7.32
C LEU A 194 -11.41 -21.08 8.29
N LEU A 195 -12.26 -22.13 8.34
CA LEU A 195 -13.41 -22.21 9.24
C LEU A 195 -12.98 -22.20 10.71
N GLN A 196 -11.85 -22.83 11.01
CA GLN A 196 -11.26 -22.80 12.35
C GLN A 196 -10.67 -21.43 12.70
N ALA A 197 -10.11 -20.70 11.73
CA ALA A 197 -9.46 -19.41 11.95
C ALA A 197 -10.46 -18.25 12.01
N ALA A 198 -11.52 -18.29 11.20
CA ALA A 198 -12.50 -17.21 11.10
C ALA A 198 -13.16 -16.93 12.46
N PRO A 199 -13.27 -15.67 12.87
CA PRO A 199 -13.98 -15.31 14.10
C PRO A 199 -15.50 -15.28 13.94
N PHE A 200 -16.00 -15.39 12.73
CA PHE A 200 -17.42 -15.34 12.35
C PHE A 200 -17.84 -16.63 11.65
N LYS A 201 -19.13 -16.90 11.61
CA LYS A 201 -19.70 -18.04 10.88
C LYS A 201 -19.62 -17.77 9.38
N VAL A 202 -18.89 -18.60 8.64
CA VAL A 202 -18.84 -18.55 7.18
C VAL A 202 -20.13 -19.12 6.63
N GLN A 203 -20.88 -18.33 5.87
CA GLN A 203 -22.16 -18.70 5.29
C GLN A 203 -22.04 -18.93 3.77
N LYS A 204 -21.15 -18.18 3.10
CA LYS A 204 -20.98 -18.24 1.65
C LYS A 204 -19.51 -18.19 1.30
N VAL A 205 -19.14 -19.02 0.31
CA VAL A 205 -17.81 -19.01 -0.27
C VAL A 205 -17.93 -18.80 -1.77
N LEU A 206 -17.17 -17.85 -2.31
CA LEU A 206 -17.05 -17.61 -3.74
C LEU A 206 -15.65 -18.02 -4.20
N THR A 207 -15.57 -18.88 -5.19
CA THR A 207 -14.32 -19.31 -5.83
C THR A 207 -14.36 -19.08 -7.33
N ASP A 208 -13.21 -19.12 -7.98
CA ASP A 208 -13.13 -19.29 -9.42
C ASP A 208 -13.54 -20.74 -9.83
N ASN A 209 -13.36 -21.04 -11.13
CA ASN A 209 -13.67 -22.34 -11.67
C ASN A 209 -12.43 -23.27 -11.75
N ASP A 210 -11.39 -23.04 -10.92
CA ASP A 210 -10.22 -23.93 -10.90
C ASP A 210 -10.62 -25.33 -10.39
N LYS A 211 -9.94 -26.35 -10.92
CA LYS A 211 -10.15 -27.76 -10.54
C LYS A 211 -9.94 -28.05 -9.04
N ALA A 212 -9.27 -27.15 -8.35
CA ALA A 212 -9.13 -27.21 -6.89
C ALA A 212 -10.49 -27.07 -6.17
N PHE A 213 -11.44 -26.33 -6.75
CA PHE A 213 -12.71 -25.97 -6.13
C PHE A 213 -13.93 -26.63 -6.75
N THR A 214 -13.85 -27.05 -8.03
CA THR A 214 -15.01 -27.56 -8.74
C THR A 214 -14.62 -28.55 -9.82
N ASP A 215 -15.56 -29.40 -10.19
CA ASP A 215 -15.47 -30.33 -11.32
C ASP A 215 -16.18 -29.80 -12.57
N ARG A 216 -16.48 -28.51 -12.63
CA ARG A 216 -17.18 -27.88 -13.76
C ARG A 216 -16.49 -28.09 -15.10
N PHE A 217 -15.15 -28.03 -15.12
CA PHE A 217 -14.36 -28.25 -16.32
C PHE A 217 -13.66 -29.61 -16.27
N SER A 218 -13.89 -30.44 -17.28
CA SER A 218 -13.25 -31.73 -17.47
C SER A 218 -12.52 -31.77 -18.83
N ALA A 219 -11.82 -32.84 -19.11
CA ALA A 219 -11.23 -33.08 -20.43
C ALA A 219 -12.26 -33.07 -21.56
N ALA A 220 -13.52 -33.43 -21.27
CA ALA A 220 -14.63 -33.40 -22.21
C ALA A 220 -15.32 -32.03 -22.34
N GLY A 221 -14.80 -30.97 -21.69
CA GLY A 221 -15.34 -29.63 -21.74
C GLY A 221 -16.06 -29.15 -20.47
N GLU A 222 -16.86 -28.10 -20.63
CA GLU A 222 -17.64 -27.51 -19.54
C GLU A 222 -18.90 -28.33 -19.27
N ARG A 223 -19.16 -28.55 -17.97
CA ARG A 223 -20.37 -29.24 -17.50
C ARG A 223 -20.98 -28.53 -16.29
N LYS A 224 -22.21 -28.87 -15.95
CA LYS A 224 -22.79 -28.43 -14.69
C LYS A 224 -22.01 -29.09 -13.53
N PRO A 225 -21.59 -28.33 -12.47
CA PRO A 225 -20.95 -28.94 -11.31
C PRO A 225 -21.78 -30.06 -10.71
N THR A 226 -21.15 -31.19 -10.38
CA THR A 226 -21.88 -32.37 -9.84
C THR A 226 -22.27 -32.19 -8.37
N GLY A 227 -21.66 -31.24 -7.65
CA GLY A 227 -21.82 -31.07 -6.20
C GLY A 227 -21.18 -32.19 -5.37
N THR A 228 -20.44 -33.11 -6.00
CA THR A 228 -19.73 -34.21 -5.32
C THR A 228 -18.24 -33.91 -5.12
N HIS A 229 -17.76 -32.77 -5.63
CA HIS A 229 -16.39 -32.35 -5.45
C HIS A 229 -16.03 -32.25 -3.95
N PRO A 230 -14.81 -32.64 -3.52
CA PRO A 230 -14.40 -32.61 -2.10
C PRO A 230 -14.61 -31.27 -1.41
N PHE A 231 -14.45 -30.15 -2.13
CA PHE A 231 -14.71 -28.81 -1.64
C PHE A 231 -16.21 -28.57 -1.41
N ASP A 232 -17.07 -28.97 -2.39
CA ASP A 232 -18.53 -28.83 -2.29
C ASP A 232 -19.09 -29.66 -1.14
N ARG A 233 -18.55 -30.87 -0.94
CA ARG A 233 -18.97 -31.76 0.19
C ARG A 233 -18.70 -31.08 1.52
N LEU A 234 -17.49 -30.51 1.72
CA LEU A 234 -17.17 -29.79 2.96
C LEU A 234 -18.04 -28.53 3.16
N CYS A 235 -18.33 -27.78 2.08
CA CYS A 235 -19.26 -26.66 2.16
C CYS A 235 -20.66 -27.12 2.63
N ARG A 236 -21.16 -28.24 2.10
CA ARG A 236 -22.44 -28.80 2.48
C ARG A 236 -22.47 -29.28 3.93
N ASP A 237 -21.41 -29.98 4.37
CA ASP A 237 -21.26 -30.46 5.74
C ASP A 237 -21.33 -29.33 6.79
N HIS A 238 -20.92 -28.12 6.39
CA HIS A 238 -20.95 -26.92 7.22
C HIS A 238 -22.10 -25.94 6.88
N ALA A 239 -23.08 -26.33 6.07
CA ALA A 239 -24.18 -25.50 5.59
C ALA A 239 -23.71 -24.18 4.92
N ILE A 240 -22.62 -24.25 4.15
CA ILE A 240 -22.02 -23.12 3.43
C ILE A 240 -22.50 -23.17 1.97
N GLU A 241 -23.02 -22.04 1.48
CA GLU A 241 -23.35 -21.86 0.07
C GLU A 241 -22.06 -21.65 -0.74
N HIS A 242 -21.67 -22.67 -1.56
CA HIS A 242 -20.55 -22.50 -2.49
C HIS A 242 -21.04 -21.88 -3.80
N ARG A 243 -20.44 -20.76 -4.17
CA ARG A 243 -20.71 -20.04 -5.42
C ARG A 243 -19.49 -20.06 -6.31
N LEU A 244 -19.70 -20.28 -7.59
CA LEU A 244 -18.69 -20.17 -8.63
C LEU A 244 -18.84 -18.83 -9.37
N ILE A 245 -17.71 -18.21 -9.72
CA ILE A 245 -17.70 -17.04 -10.59
C ILE A 245 -18.28 -17.42 -11.94
N LYS A 246 -19.21 -16.61 -12.45
CA LYS A 246 -19.76 -16.80 -13.80
C LYS A 246 -18.62 -16.68 -14.83
N PRO A 247 -18.51 -17.63 -15.78
CA PRO A 247 -17.53 -17.53 -16.85
C PRO A 247 -17.62 -16.18 -17.56
N ARG A 248 -16.48 -15.62 -17.95
CA ARG A 248 -16.36 -14.31 -18.65
C ARG A 248 -16.87 -13.08 -17.88
N ARG A 249 -17.02 -13.15 -16.54
CA ARG A 249 -17.32 -11.99 -15.68
C ARG A 249 -16.30 -11.86 -14.54
N PRO A 250 -15.07 -11.38 -14.82
CA PRO A 250 -14.00 -11.26 -13.82
C PRO A 250 -14.30 -10.23 -12.71
N GLN A 251 -15.20 -9.28 -12.96
CA GLN A 251 -15.52 -8.16 -12.05
C GLN A 251 -16.01 -8.59 -10.65
N THR A 252 -16.38 -9.86 -10.44
CA THR A 252 -16.88 -10.35 -9.15
C THR A 252 -15.77 -10.63 -8.14
N ASN A 253 -14.51 -10.77 -8.55
CA ASN A 253 -13.38 -11.16 -7.70
C ASN A 253 -12.38 -10.01 -7.41
N GLY A 254 -12.68 -8.78 -7.82
CA GLY A 254 -11.77 -7.64 -7.76
C GLY A 254 -11.20 -7.30 -6.37
N MET A 255 -11.74 -7.87 -5.27
CA MET A 255 -11.17 -7.71 -3.94
C MET A 255 -9.97 -8.62 -3.72
N VAL A 256 -10.12 -9.90 -4.08
CA VAL A 256 -9.05 -10.89 -3.97
C VAL A 256 -7.96 -10.56 -4.98
N GLU A 257 -8.33 -10.13 -6.19
CA GLU A 257 -7.39 -9.70 -7.22
C GLU A 257 -6.51 -8.53 -6.75
N ARG A 258 -7.10 -7.53 -6.09
CA ARG A 258 -6.32 -6.41 -5.50
C ARG A 258 -5.39 -6.88 -4.39
N PHE A 259 -5.85 -7.73 -3.50
CA PHE A 259 -4.99 -8.30 -2.47
C PHE A 259 -3.86 -9.13 -3.08
N ASN A 260 -4.19 -9.99 -4.06
CA ASN A 260 -3.22 -10.79 -4.80
C ASN A 260 -2.26 -9.93 -5.64
N GLY A 261 -2.69 -8.77 -6.15
CA GLY A 261 -1.83 -7.78 -6.78
C GLY A 261 -0.78 -7.25 -5.80
N ARG A 262 -1.17 -6.91 -4.58
CA ARG A 262 -0.25 -6.48 -3.52
C ARG A 262 0.74 -7.57 -3.13
N ILE A 263 0.27 -8.82 -3.03
CA ILE A 263 1.18 -9.97 -2.81
C ILE A 263 2.15 -10.12 -3.98
N ALA A 264 1.69 -9.99 -5.23
CA ALA A 264 2.57 -10.06 -6.41
C ALA A 264 3.69 -9.05 -6.34
N GLU A 265 3.38 -7.86 -5.92
CA GLU A 265 4.31 -6.75 -5.79
C GLU A 265 5.35 -7.01 -4.70
N ILE A 266 4.94 -7.47 -3.51
CA ILE A 266 5.88 -7.91 -2.46
C ILE A 266 6.82 -8.99 -3.00
N LEU A 267 6.29 -9.96 -3.75
CA LEU A 267 7.07 -11.04 -4.36
C LEU A 267 8.07 -10.54 -5.41
N GLN A 268 7.77 -9.45 -6.12
CA GLN A 268 8.65 -8.86 -7.14
C GLN A 268 9.72 -7.94 -6.54
N THR A 269 9.40 -7.24 -5.46
CA THR A 269 10.27 -6.21 -4.87
C THR A 269 11.14 -6.73 -3.74
N THR A 270 10.79 -7.88 -3.13
CA THR A 270 11.53 -8.45 -2.01
C THR A 270 12.35 -9.66 -2.48
N ARG A 271 13.64 -9.69 -2.11
CA ARG A 271 14.46 -10.88 -2.25
C ARG A 271 14.25 -11.76 -1.01
N PHE A 272 13.99 -13.02 -1.23
CA PHE A 272 13.78 -14.02 -0.19
C PHE A 272 14.97 -14.98 -0.20
N ASP A 273 15.51 -15.24 0.97
CA ASP A 273 16.66 -16.15 1.12
C ASP A 273 16.22 -17.62 1.16
N SER A 274 14.97 -17.90 1.53
CA SER A 274 14.42 -19.25 1.64
C SER A 274 12.89 -19.27 1.57
N SER A 275 12.33 -20.46 1.37
CA SER A 275 10.88 -20.72 1.48
C SER A 275 10.32 -20.39 2.86
N LYS A 276 11.12 -20.52 3.91
CA LYS A 276 10.75 -20.14 5.27
C LYS A 276 10.64 -18.62 5.42
N ASP A 277 11.57 -17.87 4.86
CA ASP A 277 11.56 -16.41 4.85
C ASP A 277 10.36 -15.86 4.07
N LEU A 278 10.13 -16.39 2.86
CA LEU A 278 8.93 -16.09 2.08
C LEU A 278 7.63 -16.33 2.88
N ARG A 279 7.54 -17.49 3.52
CA ARG A 279 6.37 -17.83 4.35
C ARG A 279 6.17 -16.83 5.49
N GLN A 280 7.24 -16.50 6.22
CA GLN A 280 7.17 -15.58 7.36
C GLN A 280 6.77 -14.18 6.89
N THR A 281 7.33 -13.71 5.80
CA THR A 281 6.98 -12.40 5.21
C THR A 281 5.50 -12.33 4.83
N LEU A 282 4.96 -13.36 4.19
CA LEU A 282 3.53 -13.39 3.83
C LEU A 282 2.61 -13.44 5.07
N LEU A 283 3.00 -14.15 6.12
CA LEU A 283 2.26 -14.18 7.38
C LEU A 283 2.32 -12.82 8.08
N ASN A 284 3.48 -12.19 8.16
CA ASN A 284 3.63 -10.85 8.73
C ASN A 284 2.80 -9.82 7.95
N TYR A 285 2.79 -9.92 6.61
CA TYR A 285 1.96 -9.06 5.78
C TYR A 285 0.45 -9.26 6.04
N ARG A 286 -0.03 -10.51 6.18
CA ARG A 286 -1.42 -10.79 6.56
C ARG A 286 -1.78 -10.13 7.90
N ASP A 287 -0.89 -10.23 8.87
CA ASP A 287 -1.13 -9.67 10.20
C ASP A 287 -1.11 -8.13 10.15
N ALA A 288 -0.15 -7.54 9.45
CA ALA A 288 -0.14 -6.10 9.20
C ALA A 288 -1.40 -5.65 8.45
N TYR A 289 -1.84 -6.37 7.42
CA TYR A 289 -3.05 -6.06 6.66
C TYR A 289 -4.30 -6.07 7.56
N ASN A 290 -4.46 -7.09 8.38
CA ASN A 290 -5.64 -7.24 9.23
C ASN A 290 -5.67 -6.23 10.39
N HIS A 291 -4.52 -5.93 11.00
CA HIS A 291 -4.46 -5.17 12.24
C HIS A 291 -4.06 -3.70 12.05
N HIS A 292 -3.28 -3.38 11.02
CA HIS A 292 -2.63 -2.07 10.91
C HIS A 292 -2.96 -1.31 9.62
N ILE A 293 -3.30 -1.98 8.52
CA ILE A 293 -3.53 -1.31 7.25
C ILE A 293 -5.01 -0.93 7.11
N PRO A 294 -5.37 0.38 7.20
CA PRO A 294 -6.73 0.83 7.00
C PRO A 294 -7.21 0.55 5.58
N GLN A 295 -8.49 0.19 5.45
CA GLN A 295 -9.09 -0.10 4.15
C GLN A 295 -10.06 1.01 3.75
N LYS A 296 -9.83 1.65 2.61
CA LYS A 296 -10.72 2.71 2.10
C LYS A 296 -12.18 2.25 1.98
N ALA A 297 -12.38 0.99 1.60
CA ALA A 297 -13.72 0.40 1.49
C ALA A 297 -14.44 0.24 2.83
N LEU A 298 -13.73 0.33 3.95
CA LEU A 298 -14.25 0.26 5.32
C LEU A 298 -14.34 1.65 5.98
N GLY A 299 -14.18 2.74 5.22
CA GLY A 299 -14.13 4.08 5.80
C GLY A 299 -12.83 4.36 6.55
N HIS A 300 -11.70 3.82 6.08
CA HIS A 300 -10.36 4.02 6.64
C HIS A 300 -10.13 3.40 8.02
N ILE A 301 -10.82 2.30 8.32
CA ILE A 301 -10.53 1.45 9.47
C ILE A 301 -9.89 0.13 9.04
N THR A 302 -9.23 -0.55 9.99
CA THR A 302 -8.62 -1.84 9.73
C THR A 302 -9.66 -2.96 9.69
N PRO A 303 -9.36 -4.11 9.05
CA PRO A 303 -10.25 -5.28 9.08
C PRO A 303 -10.64 -5.73 10.49
N ILE A 304 -9.71 -5.70 11.43
CA ILE A 304 -10.00 -6.07 12.84
C ILE A 304 -10.92 -5.05 13.51
N GLN A 305 -10.74 -3.75 13.25
CA GLN A 305 -11.67 -2.73 13.76
C GLN A 305 -13.08 -2.92 13.20
N ALA A 306 -13.20 -3.22 11.89
CA ALA A 306 -14.48 -3.54 11.27
C ALA A 306 -15.13 -4.79 11.89
N LEU A 307 -14.35 -5.85 12.12
CA LEU A 307 -14.84 -7.06 12.81
C LEU A 307 -15.37 -6.76 14.21
N LYS A 308 -14.71 -5.90 14.98
CA LYS A 308 -15.18 -5.50 16.30
C LYS A 308 -16.50 -4.74 16.25
N GLN A 309 -16.61 -3.75 15.36
CA GLN A 309 -17.84 -3.02 15.15
C GLN A 309 -19.01 -3.95 14.78
N TRP A 310 -18.74 -4.97 13.94
CA TRP A 310 -19.74 -5.98 13.60
C TRP A 310 -20.05 -6.90 14.78
N GLN A 311 -19.07 -7.27 15.59
CA GLN A 311 -19.29 -8.10 16.80
C GLN A 311 -20.15 -7.40 17.85
N GLU A 312 -19.99 -6.07 17.99
CA GLU A 312 -20.85 -5.25 18.84
C GLU A 312 -22.28 -5.13 18.29
N LYS A 313 -22.41 -4.96 16.95
CA LYS A 313 -23.69 -4.80 16.29
C LYS A 313 -24.48 -6.10 16.15
N ARG A 314 -23.80 -7.20 15.84
CA ARG A 314 -24.37 -8.53 15.52
C ARG A 314 -23.53 -9.65 16.13
N PRO A 315 -23.54 -9.80 17.47
CA PRO A 315 -22.70 -10.78 18.17
C PRO A 315 -23.01 -12.23 17.77
N GLU A 316 -24.25 -12.54 17.37
CA GLU A 316 -24.71 -13.88 17.00
C GLU A 316 -24.06 -14.44 15.72
N ILE A 317 -23.45 -13.58 14.89
CA ILE A 317 -22.70 -13.99 13.69
C ILE A 317 -21.32 -14.55 14.08
N PHE A 318 -20.81 -14.16 15.25
CA PHE A 318 -19.46 -14.48 15.70
C PHE A 318 -19.41 -15.77 16.50
N VAL A 319 -18.40 -16.59 16.19
CA VAL A 319 -18.10 -17.86 16.88
C VAL A 319 -16.90 -17.71 17.84
N LYS A 320 -16.17 -16.58 17.75
CA LYS A 320 -15.04 -16.26 18.60
C LYS A 320 -15.03 -14.78 18.93
N LYS A 321 -14.45 -14.45 20.08
CA LYS A 321 -14.19 -13.05 20.44
C LYS A 321 -13.07 -12.49 19.56
N VAL A 322 -13.26 -11.28 19.04
CA VAL A 322 -12.27 -10.56 18.25
C VAL A 322 -11.37 -9.76 19.20
N TYR A 323 -10.08 -10.00 19.15
CA TYR A 323 -9.09 -9.28 19.95
C TYR A 323 -8.32 -8.29 19.08
N ASN A 324 -8.03 -7.10 19.63
CA ASN A 324 -6.96 -6.25 19.12
C ASN A 324 -5.66 -6.82 19.68
N HIS A 325 -4.90 -7.52 18.87
CA HIS A 325 -3.50 -7.67 19.18
C HIS A 325 -2.86 -6.30 18.92
N ALA A 326 -2.53 -5.58 19.99
CA ALA A 326 -1.81 -4.33 19.89
C ALA A 326 -0.40 -4.66 19.36
N GLY A 327 -0.13 -4.25 18.14
CA GLY A 327 1.16 -4.39 17.48
C GLY A 327 1.46 -5.80 16.95
N LEU A 328 2.27 -5.84 15.92
CA LEU A 328 3.12 -7.00 15.65
C LEU A 328 3.95 -7.22 16.90
N ASP A 329 3.94 -8.42 17.43
CA ASP A 329 4.65 -8.74 18.66
C ASP A 329 6.16 -8.69 18.41
N PHE A 330 6.74 -7.49 18.38
CA PHE A 330 8.18 -7.26 18.30
C PHE A 330 8.95 -7.87 19.48
N ARG A 331 8.25 -8.23 20.58
CA ARG A 331 8.87 -8.92 21.72
C ARG A 331 9.40 -10.31 21.38
N ARG A 332 8.95 -10.95 20.29
CA ARG A 332 9.51 -12.22 19.84
C ARG A 332 10.84 -12.11 19.08
N MET A 333 11.23 -10.91 18.65
CA MET A 333 12.55 -10.70 18.02
C MET A 333 13.65 -10.29 19.01
N SER A 334 13.34 -9.94 20.23
CA SER A 334 14.29 -9.57 21.29
C SER A 334 14.62 -10.71 22.26
N GLY A 335 14.55 -11.94 21.80
CA GLY A 335 15.03 -13.12 22.54
C GLY A 335 16.55 -13.21 22.58
N ARG A 336 17.23 -12.15 23.06
CA ARG A 336 18.56 -12.27 23.65
C ARG A 336 18.39 -12.15 25.15
N PRO A 337 18.78 -13.18 25.95
CA PRO A 337 18.86 -13.02 27.40
C PRO A 337 19.89 -11.94 27.68
N VAL A 338 19.52 -10.94 28.47
CA VAL A 338 20.45 -9.99 29.07
C VAL A 338 21.35 -10.82 29.97
N PRO A 339 22.69 -10.81 29.84
CA PRO A 339 23.56 -11.46 30.79
C PRO A 339 23.40 -10.75 32.13
N ALA A 340 23.08 -11.53 33.16
CA ALA A 340 23.14 -11.07 34.54
C ALA A 340 24.62 -10.76 34.83
N GLY A 341 24.89 -9.49 35.15
CA GLY A 341 26.11 -9.00 35.76
C GLY A 341 25.76 -8.34 37.08
#